data_aa993a501ec14ca61b2b72b32a41e55f
#
_entry.id   aa993a501ec14ca61b2b72b32a41e55f
#
_cell.length_a   1.000
_cell.length_b   1.000
_cell.length_c   1.000
_cell.angle_alpha   90.00
_cell.angle_beta   90.00
_cell.angle_gamma   90.00
#
_symmetry.space_group_name_H-M   'P 1'
#
loop_
_entity.id
_entity.type
_entity.pdbx_description
1 polymer ?
#
loop_
_entity_poly.entity_id
_entity_poly.type
_entity_poly.pdbx_seq_one_letter_code
_entity_poly.pdbx_strand_id
1 'polypeptide(L)'
;MQAKALYNWVRNSIKYIAVEDGLGGFIPDNPSAVARKRFGDCKGMSCLLATMMRHAGLDAHECWIGTRDIPYTYTENYTPFVDNHMITAYKHNNTWYFLDATDEFIPFGYPSAFIQGKEALIGIDKENYVLETVPVMSPPASKTTIIDRPFA
;
A
#
# COMPACT_ATOMS: atom_id res chain seq x y z
N MET A 1 -11.85 11.91 -7.54
CA MET A 1 -12.08 12.50 -6.21
C MET A 1 -12.40 11.45 -5.14
N GLN A 2 -13.22 10.44 -5.43
CA GLN A 2 -13.64 9.41 -4.46
C GLN A 2 -12.49 8.52 -3.96
N ALA A 3 -11.61 8.01 -4.84
CA ALA A 3 -10.44 7.21 -4.46
C ALA A 3 -9.54 7.93 -3.44
N LYS A 4 -9.25 9.21 -3.69
CA LYS A 4 -8.45 10.04 -2.77
C LYS A 4 -9.12 10.23 -1.40
N ALA A 5 -10.44 10.36 -1.36
CA ALA A 5 -11.17 10.51 -0.10
C ALA A 5 -11.09 9.23 0.74
N LEU A 6 -11.27 8.05 0.11
CA LEU A 6 -11.15 6.75 0.77
C LEU A 6 -9.73 6.49 1.29
N TYR A 7 -8.73 6.77 0.46
CA TYR A 7 -7.32 6.67 0.85
C TYR A 7 -7.00 7.53 2.07
N ASN A 8 -7.37 8.82 2.01
CA ASN A 8 -7.15 9.74 3.11
C ASN A 8 -7.89 9.33 4.37
N TRP A 9 -9.08 8.76 4.24
CA TRP A 9 -9.83 8.28 5.40
C TRP A 9 -9.11 7.10 6.07
N VAL A 10 -8.66 6.09 5.32
CA VAL A 10 -7.91 4.96 5.88
C VAL A 10 -6.63 5.47 6.54
N ARG A 11 -5.82 6.26 5.83
CA ARG A 11 -4.56 6.81 6.32
C ARG A 11 -4.70 7.62 7.61
N ASN A 12 -5.77 8.41 7.73
CA ASN A 12 -5.95 9.32 8.87
C ASN A 12 -6.74 8.68 10.03
N SER A 13 -7.51 7.61 9.76
CA SER A 13 -8.43 7.03 10.75
C SER A 13 -7.99 5.67 11.27
N ILE A 14 -7.05 5.01 10.61
CA ILE A 14 -6.53 3.71 11.00
C ILE A 14 -5.08 3.88 11.41
N LYS A 15 -4.77 3.52 12.66
CA LYS A 15 -3.40 3.55 13.17
C LYS A 15 -2.65 2.31 12.70
N TYR A 16 -1.48 2.51 12.10
CA TYR A 16 -0.60 1.39 11.76
C TYR A 16 -0.02 0.76 13.03
N ILE A 17 -0.21 -0.55 13.17
CA ILE A 17 0.41 -1.36 14.22
C ILE A 17 0.79 -2.69 13.57
N ALA A 18 2.09 -2.99 13.52
CA ALA A 18 2.58 -4.27 13.03
C ALA A 18 2.12 -5.39 13.97
N VAL A 19 1.40 -6.38 13.42
CA VAL A 19 0.97 -7.60 14.11
C VAL A 19 1.45 -8.77 13.25
N GLU A 20 2.53 -9.38 13.66
CA GLU A 20 3.23 -10.40 12.87
C GLU A 20 3.31 -11.75 13.59
N ASP A 21 2.46 -11.99 14.59
CA ASP A 21 2.46 -13.24 15.36
C ASP A 21 1.79 -14.38 14.59
N GLY A 22 2.55 -15.45 14.35
CA GLY A 22 2.05 -16.69 13.74
C GLY A 22 1.42 -16.49 12.37
N LEU A 23 0.21 -16.99 12.18
CA LEU A 23 -0.55 -16.82 10.92
C LEU A 23 -0.93 -15.36 10.63
N GLY A 24 -1.00 -14.51 11.64
CA GLY A 24 -1.24 -13.08 11.47
C GLY A 24 -0.15 -12.36 10.67
N GLY A 25 1.06 -12.95 10.59
CA GLY A 25 2.12 -12.46 9.70
C GLY A 25 1.78 -12.57 8.21
N PHE A 26 0.87 -13.48 7.82
CA PHE A 26 0.56 -13.78 6.42
C PHE A 26 -0.89 -13.48 6.04
N ILE A 27 -1.83 -13.63 6.97
CA ILE A 27 -3.26 -13.49 6.71
C ILE A 27 -3.73 -12.10 7.14
N PRO A 28 -4.31 -11.28 6.23
CA PRO A 28 -4.85 -9.98 6.59
C PRO A 28 -6.05 -10.11 7.52
N ASP A 29 -6.16 -9.19 8.46
CA ASP A 29 -7.37 -9.01 9.28
C ASP A 29 -8.59 -8.68 8.40
N ASN A 30 -9.76 -9.12 8.86
CA ASN A 30 -11.01 -8.78 8.17
C ASN A 30 -11.20 -7.25 8.10
N PRO A 31 -11.50 -6.68 6.92
CA PRO A 31 -11.65 -5.22 6.73
C PRO A 31 -12.61 -4.56 7.72
N SER A 32 -13.75 -5.18 8.03
CA SER A 32 -14.70 -4.62 9.00
C SER A 32 -14.17 -4.66 10.43
N ALA A 33 -13.30 -5.60 10.77
CA ALA A 33 -12.62 -5.64 12.06
C ALA A 33 -11.59 -4.48 12.18
N VAL A 34 -10.77 -4.26 11.15
CA VAL A 34 -9.83 -3.13 11.08
C VAL A 34 -10.55 -1.80 11.20
N ALA A 35 -11.65 -1.63 10.45
CA ALA A 35 -12.48 -0.41 10.52
C ALA A 35 -13.05 -0.14 11.93
N ARG A 36 -13.46 -1.18 12.65
CA ARG A 36 -13.98 -1.04 14.03
C ARG A 36 -12.87 -0.78 15.05
N LYS A 37 -11.78 -1.54 14.98
CA LYS A 37 -10.64 -1.44 15.90
C LYS A 37 -9.87 -0.12 15.74
N ARG A 38 -9.92 0.49 14.54
CA ARG A 38 -9.16 1.69 14.18
C ARG A 38 -7.64 1.47 14.20
N PHE A 39 -7.19 0.24 14.08
CA PHE A 39 -5.79 -0.10 13.85
C PHE A 39 -5.67 -1.36 12.99
N GLY A 40 -4.53 -1.53 12.34
CA GLY A 40 -4.16 -2.69 11.55
C GLY A 40 -2.72 -2.61 11.09
N ASP A 41 -2.20 -3.73 10.62
CA ASP A 41 -0.91 -3.79 9.92
C ASP A 41 -1.07 -3.42 8.43
N CYS A 42 0.02 -3.54 7.65
CA CYS A 42 0.00 -3.25 6.21
C CYS A 42 -1.06 -4.07 5.48
N LYS A 43 -1.22 -5.36 5.82
CA LYS A 43 -2.20 -6.27 5.21
C LYS A 43 -3.64 -5.83 5.52
N GLY A 44 -3.91 -5.57 6.79
CA GLY A 44 -5.25 -5.16 7.24
C GLY A 44 -5.66 -3.80 6.65
N MET A 45 -4.76 -2.82 6.63
CA MET A 45 -5.03 -1.50 6.06
C MET A 45 -5.21 -1.54 4.54
N SER A 46 -4.39 -2.33 3.85
CA SER A 46 -4.49 -2.53 2.40
C SER A 46 -5.79 -3.23 2.01
N CYS A 47 -6.14 -4.33 2.69
CA CYS A 47 -7.41 -5.03 2.50
C CYS A 47 -8.62 -4.12 2.75
N LEU A 48 -8.60 -3.31 3.81
CA LEU A 48 -9.66 -2.36 4.12
C LEU A 48 -9.81 -1.35 2.99
N LEU A 49 -8.71 -0.72 2.55
CA LEU A 49 -8.75 0.28 1.50
C LEU A 49 -9.25 -0.31 0.18
N ALA A 50 -8.69 -1.44 -0.27
CA ALA A 50 -9.12 -2.12 -1.48
C ALA A 50 -10.61 -2.50 -1.42
N THR A 51 -11.08 -3.02 -0.29
CA THR A 51 -12.49 -3.37 -0.08
C THR A 51 -13.40 -2.14 -0.16
N MET A 52 -13.05 -1.05 0.52
CA MET A 52 -13.82 0.21 0.44
C MET A 52 -13.88 0.76 -0.98
N MET A 53 -12.76 0.73 -1.70
CA MET A 53 -12.70 1.20 -3.08
C MET A 53 -13.55 0.33 -4.02
N ARG A 54 -13.50 -1.00 -3.90
CA ARG A 54 -14.36 -1.91 -4.67
C ARG A 54 -15.85 -1.69 -4.40
N HIS A 55 -16.24 -1.46 -3.15
CA HIS A 55 -17.63 -1.12 -2.79
C HIS A 55 -18.07 0.22 -3.39
N ALA A 56 -17.14 1.11 -3.64
CA ALA A 56 -17.39 2.39 -4.31
C ALA A 56 -17.35 2.28 -5.86
N GLY A 57 -17.25 1.06 -6.42
CA GLY A 57 -17.20 0.83 -7.86
C GLY A 57 -15.84 1.16 -8.50
N LEU A 58 -14.77 1.23 -7.70
CA LEU A 58 -13.42 1.51 -8.17
C LEU A 58 -12.64 0.20 -8.37
N ASP A 59 -11.80 0.15 -9.40
CA ASP A 59 -10.96 -1.00 -9.73
C ASP A 59 -9.72 -1.03 -8.83
N ALA A 60 -9.82 -1.71 -7.68
CA ALA A 60 -8.79 -1.73 -6.64
C ALA A 60 -8.54 -3.14 -6.12
N HIS A 61 -7.27 -3.45 -5.91
CA HIS A 61 -6.76 -4.77 -5.60
C HIS A 61 -5.76 -4.75 -4.46
N GLU A 62 -5.67 -5.86 -3.73
CA GLU A 62 -4.56 -6.12 -2.83
C GLU A 62 -3.28 -6.34 -3.63
N CYS A 63 -2.17 -5.80 -3.13
CA CYS A 63 -0.90 -5.83 -3.83
C CYS A 63 0.24 -6.14 -2.86
N TRP A 64 0.93 -7.26 -3.07
CA TRP A 64 2.14 -7.62 -2.38
C TRP A 64 3.35 -6.95 -3.03
N ILE A 65 4.31 -6.52 -2.22
CA ILE A 65 5.50 -5.82 -2.71
C ILE A 65 6.68 -6.00 -1.75
N GLY A 66 7.87 -6.15 -2.30
CA GLY A 66 9.10 -6.06 -1.53
C GLY A 66 9.51 -4.60 -1.34
N THR A 67 9.92 -4.23 -0.14
CA THR A 67 10.60 -2.94 0.06
C THR A 67 12.00 -2.97 -0.56
N ARG A 68 12.63 -1.81 -0.73
CA ARG A 68 13.98 -1.69 -1.34
C ARG A 68 15.07 -2.37 -0.52
N ASP A 69 14.80 -2.72 0.73
CA ASP A 69 15.71 -3.51 1.57
C ASP A 69 15.81 -4.96 1.11
N ILE A 70 14.80 -5.47 0.39
CA ILE A 70 14.85 -6.79 -0.25
C ILE A 70 15.47 -6.62 -1.64
N PRO A 71 16.66 -7.20 -1.90
CA PRO A 71 17.36 -7.00 -3.17
C PRO A 71 16.76 -7.77 -4.35
N TYR A 72 15.84 -8.71 -4.10
CA TYR A 72 15.26 -9.60 -5.10
C TYR A 72 13.97 -9.06 -5.70
N THR A 73 13.63 -9.59 -6.87
CA THR A 73 12.36 -9.37 -7.57
C THR A 73 11.58 -10.68 -7.69
N TYR A 74 10.30 -10.62 -8.02
CA TYR A 74 9.49 -11.81 -8.29
C TYR A 74 9.97 -12.59 -9.51
N THR A 75 10.56 -11.89 -10.48
CA THR A 75 11.10 -12.51 -11.69
C THR A 75 12.45 -13.21 -11.47
N GLU A 76 13.21 -12.83 -10.44
CA GLU A 76 14.47 -13.47 -10.07
C GLU A 76 14.28 -14.65 -9.11
N ASN A 77 13.31 -14.54 -8.18
CA ASN A 77 13.07 -15.55 -7.15
C ASN A 77 11.57 -15.81 -6.97
N TYR A 78 11.14 -17.01 -7.32
CA TYR A 78 9.75 -17.45 -7.14
C TYR A 78 9.50 -17.96 -5.71
N THR A 79 9.72 -17.13 -4.71
CA THR A 79 9.54 -17.48 -3.30
C THR A 79 8.75 -16.37 -2.57
N PRO A 80 8.03 -16.71 -1.48
CA PRO A 80 7.32 -15.70 -0.68
C PRO A 80 8.25 -14.75 0.11
N PHE A 81 9.57 -14.90 0.01
CA PHE A 81 10.55 -14.04 0.68
C PHE A 81 10.94 -12.80 -0.15
N VAL A 82 10.33 -12.58 -1.30
CA VAL A 82 10.59 -11.41 -2.15
C VAL A 82 9.73 -10.21 -1.78
N ASP A 83 8.78 -10.39 -0.89
CA ASP A 83 7.94 -9.33 -0.37
C ASP A 83 7.90 -9.31 1.17
N ASN A 84 7.68 -8.15 1.74
CA ASN A 84 7.54 -7.92 3.17
C ASN A 84 6.53 -6.82 3.48
N HIS A 85 5.80 -6.37 2.45
CA HIS A 85 4.83 -5.29 2.59
C HIS A 85 3.61 -5.54 1.71
N MET A 86 2.49 -4.94 2.09
CA MET A 86 1.24 -5.00 1.34
C MET A 86 0.63 -3.62 1.22
N ILE A 87 0.23 -3.28 0.00
CA ILE A 87 -0.37 -2.00 -0.38
C ILE A 87 -1.63 -2.22 -1.20
N THR A 88 -2.32 -1.16 -1.56
CA THR A 88 -3.47 -1.21 -2.48
C THR A 88 -3.06 -0.72 -3.86
N ALA A 89 -3.26 -1.54 -4.90
CA ALA A 89 -3.15 -1.12 -6.29
C ALA A 89 -4.53 -0.65 -6.79
N TYR A 90 -4.60 0.55 -7.33
CA TYR A 90 -5.81 1.14 -7.90
C TYR A 90 -5.61 1.43 -9.38
N LYS A 91 -6.49 0.90 -10.24
CA LYS A 91 -6.45 1.13 -11.68
C LYS A 91 -7.44 2.20 -12.09
N HIS A 92 -6.95 3.21 -12.79
CA HIS A 92 -7.80 4.27 -13.35
C HIS A 92 -7.27 4.69 -14.71
N ASN A 93 -8.15 4.74 -15.72
CA ASN A 93 -7.79 5.08 -17.11
C ASN A 93 -6.55 4.29 -17.61
N ASN A 94 -6.57 2.99 -17.37
CA ASN A 94 -5.48 2.05 -17.72
C ASN A 94 -4.11 2.34 -17.07
N THR A 95 -4.09 3.14 -16.00
CA THR A 95 -2.89 3.46 -15.21
C THR A 95 -3.03 2.89 -13.80
N TRP A 96 -1.98 2.26 -13.30
CA TRP A 96 -1.89 1.79 -11.93
C TRP A 96 -1.40 2.89 -10.99
N TYR A 97 -2.07 3.02 -9.86
CA TYR A 97 -1.68 3.85 -8.72
C TYR A 97 -1.39 2.94 -7.54
N PHE A 98 -0.22 3.06 -6.97
CA PHE A 98 0.22 2.28 -5.81
C PHE A 98 0.00 3.10 -4.55
N LEU A 99 -0.96 2.67 -3.73
CA LEU A 99 -1.47 3.42 -2.59
C LEU A 99 -1.03 2.76 -1.29
N ASP A 100 -0.07 3.37 -0.62
CA ASP A 100 0.43 2.94 0.68
C ASP A 100 -0.18 3.82 1.77
N ALA A 101 -1.21 3.29 2.48
CA ALA A 101 -1.91 4.01 3.52
C ALA A 101 -1.28 3.82 4.92
N THR A 102 -0.17 3.09 5.02
CA THR A 102 0.52 2.85 6.30
C THR A 102 1.35 4.04 6.77
N ASP A 103 1.74 4.91 5.85
CA ASP A 103 2.47 6.15 6.14
C ASP A 103 1.53 7.37 6.07
N GLU A 104 1.40 8.09 7.17
CA GLU A 104 0.52 9.25 7.29
C GLU A 104 0.94 10.46 6.42
N PHE A 105 2.18 10.50 5.95
CA PHE A 105 2.73 11.62 5.18
C PHE A 105 2.67 11.42 3.67
N ILE A 106 2.41 10.21 3.18
CA ILE A 106 2.37 9.93 1.74
C ILE A 106 1.07 10.44 1.12
N PRO A 107 1.14 11.36 0.15
CA PRO A 107 -0.05 11.84 -0.53
C PRO A 107 -0.61 10.80 -1.50
N PHE A 108 -1.92 10.87 -1.75
CA PHE A 108 -2.58 10.02 -2.72
C PHE A 108 -1.90 10.07 -4.10
N GLY A 109 -1.64 8.88 -4.65
CA GLY A 109 -1.03 8.72 -5.97
C GLY A 109 0.51 8.80 -6.00
N TYR A 110 1.13 9.03 -4.84
CA TYR A 110 2.59 8.96 -4.70
C TYR A 110 2.98 7.62 -4.06
N PRO A 111 3.81 6.81 -4.71
CA PRO A 111 4.38 5.63 -4.08
C PRO A 111 5.44 6.03 -3.05
N SER A 112 5.48 5.34 -1.92
CA SER A 112 6.50 5.56 -0.90
C SER A 112 7.91 5.34 -1.47
N ALA A 113 8.91 6.04 -0.92
CA ALA A 113 10.29 5.89 -1.35
C ALA A 113 10.81 4.44 -1.20
N PHE A 114 10.23 3.69 -0.26
CA PHE A 114 10.63 2.31 0.04
C PHE A 114 10.23 1.30 -1.05
N ILE A 115 9.24 1.61 -1.88
CA ILE A 115 8.71 0.70 -2.90
C ILE A 115 8.97 1.17 -4.34
N GLN A 116 9.45 2.39 -4.54
CA GLN A 116 9.74 2.90 -5.90
C GLN A 116 10.75 2.02 -6.61
N GLY A 117 10.46 1.65 -7.86
CA GLY A 117 11.28 0.79 -8.70
C GLY A 117 11.18 -0.70 -8.38
N LYS A 118 10.37 -1.11 -7.39
CA LYS A 118 10.15 -2.52 -7.06
C LYS A 118 9.01 -3.11 -7.91
N GLU A 119 9.09 -4.41 -8.15
CA GLU A 119 7.97 -5.17 -8.72
C GLU A 119 6.87 -5.33 -7.68
N ALA A 120 5.65 -5.17 -8.12
CA ALA A 120 4.42 -5.28 -7.34
C ALA A 120 3.56 -6.43 -7.88
N LEU A 121 3.19 -7.37 -7.03
CA LEU A 121 2.30 -8.48 -7.34
C LEU A 121 0.87 -8.09 -7.01
N ILE A 122 0.08 -7.78 -8.03
CA ILE A 122 -1.31 -7.34 -7.91
C ILE A 122 -2.24 -8.53 -8.07
N GLY A 123 -3.00 -8.88 -7.05
CA GLY A 123 -3.98 -9.95 -7.10
C GLY A 123 -5.27 -9.48 -7.77
N ILE A 124 -5.56 -9.97 -8.97
CA ILE A 124 -6.77 -9.62 -9.72
C ILE A 124 -7.96 -10.45 -9.22
N ASP A 125 -7.77 -11.76 -9.12
CA ASP A 125 -8.73 -12.71 -8.57
C ASP A 125 -7.99 -13.91 -7.95
N LYS A 126 -8.69 -15.01 -7.68
CA LYS A 126 -8.11 -16.20 -7.03
C LYS A 126 -7.05 -16.94 -7.88
N GLU A 127 -7.06 -16.74 -9.17
CA GLU A 127 -6.21 -17.49 -10.12
C GLU A 127 -5.29 -16.56 -10.94
N ASN A 128 -5.62 -15.26 -10.98
CA ASN A 128 -4.95 -14.30 -11.83
C ASN A 128 -4.27 -13.19 -11.03
N TYR A 129 -3.08 -12.85 -11.46
CA TYR A 129 -2.31 -11.72 -10.93
C TYR A 129 -1.63 -10.96 -12.07
N VAL A 130 -1.18 -9.75 -11.77
CA VAL A 130 -0.39 -8.91 -12.65
C VAL A 130 0.87 -8.47 -11.91
N LEU A 131 2.01 -8.53 -12.59
CA LEU A 131 3.27 -7.93 -12.13
C LEU A 131 3.45 -6.58 -12.81
N GLU A 132 3.64 -5.55 -12.00
CA GLU A 132 3.89 -4.18 -12.47
C GLU A 132 5.06 -3.58 -11.70
N THR A 133 5.82 -2.72 -12.35
CA THR A 133 6.89 -1.99 -11.68
C THR A 133 6.37 -0.67 -11.14
N VAL A 134 6.57 -0.42 -9.84
CA VAL A 134 6.21 0.85 -9.21
C VAL A 134 7.06 1.98 -9.80
N PRO A 135 6.45 3.07 -10.30
CA PRO A 135 7.19 4.15 -10.92
C PRO A 135 8.15 4.82 -9.94
N VAL A 136 9.32 5.19 -10.46
CA VAL A 136 10.28 6.04 -9.74
C VAL A 136 9.89 7.49 -9.96
N MET A 137 9.61 8.20 -8.87
CA MET A 137 9.22 9.60 -8.93
C MET A 137 10.44 10.49 -9.19
N SER A 138 10.28 11.50 -10.04
CA SER A 138 11.34 12.46 -10.31
C SER A 138 11.68 13.30 -9.07
N PRO A 139 12.94 13.70 -8.84
CA PRO A 139 13.35 14.50 -7.69
C PRO A 139 12.54 15.76 -7.42
N PRO A 140 12.04 16.52 -8.41
CA PRO A 140 11.16 17.67 -8.16
C PRO A 140 9.82 17.31 -7.53
N ALA A 141 9.35 16.06 -7.72
CA ALA A 141 8.11 15.55 -7.14
C ALA A 141 8.32 14.97 -5.72
N SER A 142 9.58 14.76 -5.32
CA SER A 142 9.97 14.22 -4.01
C SER A 142 10.68 15.31 -3.22
N LYS A 143 9.90 16.24 -2.62
CA LYS A 143 10.44 17.37 -1.88
C LYS A 143 10.12 17.26 -0.39
N THR A 144 11.15 17.24 0.46
CA THR A 144 11.03 17.42 1.91
C THR A 144 11.34 18.87 2.27
N THR A 145 10.43 19.53 2.98
CA THR A 145 10.68 20.87 3.53
C THR A 145 10.81 20.74 5.04
N ILE A 146 11.99 21.04 5.57
CA ILE A 146 12.25 21.10 7.02
C ILE A 146 12.01 22.55 7.45
N ILE A 147 11.08 22.74 8.39
CA ILE A 147 10.80 24.05 8.99
C ILE A 147 11.34 23.99 10.42
N ASP A 148 12.51 24.60 10.64
CA ASP A 148 13.03 24.87 11.98
C ASP A 148 12.23 26.01 12.61
N ARG A 149 11.54 25.72 13.71
CA ARG A 149 10.94 26.75 14.56
C ARG A 149 11.82 26.89 15.81
N PRO A 150 12.49 28.01 16.03
CA PRO A 150 13.17 28.23 17.30
C PRO A 150 12.13 28.21 18.43
N PHE A 151 12.43 27.48 19.48
CA PHE A 151 11.63 27.52 20.70
C PHE A 151 11.75 28.94 21.28
N ALA A 152 10.60 29.58 21.50
CA ALA A 152 10.51 30.88 22.20
C ALA A 152 10.58 30.66 23.69
#